data_3cd2cf95304641947a47aff84fda88cf
#
_entry.id   3cd2cf95304641947a47aff84fda88cf
#
_cell.length_a   1.000
_cell.length_b   1.000
_cell.length_c   1.000
_cell.angle_alpha   90.00
_cell.angle_beta   90.00
_cell.angle_gamma   90.00
#
_symmetry.space_group_name_H-M   'P 1'
#
loop_
_entity.id
_entity.type
_entity.pdbx_description
1 polymer ?
#
loop_
_entity_poly.entity_id
_entity_poly.type
_entity_poly.pdbx_seq_one_letter_code
_entity_poly.pdbx_strand_id
1 'polypeptide(L)'
;MKKFTLLSLAALVLSAAILPAYAGDTLTAGTAAPSFTLPSQDNTPISLSEYQGKWVVLYFYPKDFTGGCTLEAHNFQRDLDKYKAANAVVLGVSLDTADSHKGFCTKESLTFKLLADPKHTVVDAYGVPVKTFTDPKTNTPVTIAMRQTFLIDPSGKIVKTWDVKDIPNHSADVLAAIAAGGK
;
A
#
# COMPACT_ATOMS: atom_id res chain seq x y z
N MET A 1 61.23 -10.92 39.04
CA MET A 1 60.62 -11.34 37.77
C MET A 1 59.12 -11.01 37.88
N LYS A 2 58.69 -9.88 37.31
CA LYS A 2 57.29 -9.41 37.35
C LYS A 2 56.61 -9.78 36.02
N LYS A 3 55.57 -10.63 36.10
CA LYS A 3 54.76 -11.03 34.93
C LYS A 3 53.71 -9.94 34.66
N PHE A 4 53.78 -9.29 33.49
CA PHE A 4 52.74 -8.40 32.99
C PHE A 4 51.71 -9.22 32.25
N THR A 5 50.47 -9.17 32.74
CA THR A 5 49.31 -9.76 32.07
C THR A 5 48.68 -8.68 31.21
N LEU A 6 48.68 -8.85 29.87
CA LEU A 6 47.94 -7.98 28.95
C LEU A 6 46.46 -8.36 28.97
N LEU A 7 45.63 -7.42 29.38
CA LEU A 7 44.20 -7.49 29.20
C LEU A 7 43.83 -6.97 27.79
N SER A 8 43.37 -7.87 26.91
CA SER A 8 42.84 -7.48 25.61
C SER A 8 41.41 -6.97 25.78
N LEU A 9 41.19 -5.68 25.52
CA LEU A 9 39.90 -5.05 25.49
C LEU A 9 39.29 -5.26 24.09
N ALA A 10 38.35 -6.18 23.96
CA ALA A 10 37.58 -6.37 22.72
C ALA A 10 36.53 -5.26 22.61
N ALA A 11 36.73 -4.32 21.70
CA ALA A 11 35.75 -3.30 21.38
C ALA A 11 34.63 -3.91 20.51
N LEU A 12 33.44 -4.02 21.09
CA LEU A 12 32.20 -4.43 20.39
C LEU A 12 31.72 -3.25 19.54
N VAL A 13 31.99 -3.30 18.22
CA VAL A 13 31.47 -2.31 17.27
C VAL A 13 29.98 -2.62 17.01
N LEU A 14 29.11 -1.86 17.66
CA LEU A 14 27.68 -1.92 17.42
C LEU A 14 27.38 -1.21 16.07
N SER A 15 27.22 -1.99 15.03
CA SER A 15 26.82 -1.46 13.70
C SER A 15 25.35 -1.03 13.75
N ALA A 16 25.11 0.26 13.94
CA ALA A 16 23.78 0.84 13.79
C ALA A 16 23.40 0.78 12.32
N ALA A 17 22.44 -0.07 11.96
CA ALA A 17 21.81 -0.04 10.65
C ALA A 17 21.06 1.29 10.51
N ILE A 18 21.61 2.21 9.72
CA ILE A 18 20.94 3.45 9.32
C ILE A 18 19.85 3.04 8.33
N LEU A 19 18.60 3.00 8.81
CA LEU A 19 17.44 2.92 7.91
C LEU A 19 17.39 4.23 7.13
N PRO A 20 17.29 4.19 5.78
CA PRO A 20 17.12 5.41 5.01
C PRO A 20 15.80 6.06 5.41
N ALA A 21 15.85 7.29 5.90
CA ALA A 21 14.69 8.14 6.05
C ALA A 21 14.22 8.50 4.64
N TYR A 22 13.11 7.92 4.20
CA TYR A 22 12.43 8.33 2.98
C TYR A 22 11.79 9.71 3.22
N ALA A 23 12.52 10.76 2.89
CA ALA A 23 11.97 12.11 2.80
C ALA A 23 11.45 12.29 1.37
N GLY A 24 10.11 12.22 1.22
CA GLY A 24 9.34 13.03 0.28
C GLY A 24 9.61 12.97 -1.24
N ASP A 25 10.43 12.09 -1.76
CA ASP A 25 10.58 11.94 -3.22
C ASP A 25 9.46 11.07 -3.78
N THR A 26 8.81 11.59 -4.82
CA THR A 26 7.79 10.84 -5.57
C THR A 26 8.38 9.50 -6.02
N LEU A 27 7.78 8.40 -5.55
CA LEU A 27 8.21 7.06 -5.93
C LEU A 27 8.05 6.86 -7.44
N THR A 28 9.16 6.62 -8.11
CA THR A 28 9.20 6.45 -9.57
C THR A 28 9.39 4.98 -9.95
N ALA A 29 9.08 4.66 -11.20
CA ALA A 29 9.35 3.33 -11.74
C ALA A 29 10.84 2.96 -11.57
N GLY A 30 11.09 1.72 -11.14
CA GLY A 30 12.42 1.18 -10.83
C GLY A 30 12.82 1.26 -9.35
N THR A 31 12.13 2.07 -8.52
CA THR A 31 12.37 2.14 -7.07
C THR A 31 11.82 0.91 -6.34
N ALA A 32 12.51 0.45 -5.30
CA ALA A 32 11.98 -0.56 -4.40
C ALA A 32 10.71 -0.03 -3.71
N ALA A 33 9.65 -0.83 -3.70
CA ALA A 33 8.42 -0.49 -2.98
C ALA A 33 8.69 -0.41 -1.48
N PRO A 34 8.30 0.67 -0.78
CA PRO A 34 8.40 0.74 0.67
C PRO A 34 7.71 -0.43 1.35
N SER A 35 8.40 -1.08 2.27
CA SER A 35 7.83 -2.18 3.05
C SER A 35 6.76 -1.65 4.00
N PHE A 36 5.72 -2.44 4.22
CA PHE A 36 4.68 -2.13 5.20
C PHE A 36 4.12 -3.38 5.85
N THR A 37 3.47 -3.18 6.99
CA THR A 37 2.56 -4.13 7.62
C THR A 37 1.36 -3.34 8.15
N LEU A 38 0.17 -3.62 7.62
CA LEU A 38 -1.08 -2.97 7.99
C LEU A 38 -2.15 -4.01 8.36
N PRO A 39 -3.07 -3.69 9.28
CA PRO A 39 -4.21 -4.56 9.55
C PRO A 39 -5.18 -4.56 8.37
N SER A 40 -5.68 -5.74 8.01
CA SER A 40 -6.76 -5.90 7.03
C SER A 40 -8.13 -5.64 7.66
N GLN A 41 -9.19 -5.70 6.84
CA GLN A 41 -10.60 -5.67 7.30
C GLN A 41 -10.93 -6.73 8.37
N ASP A 42 -10.13 -7.77 8.51
CA ASP A 42 -10.30 -8.83 9.50
C ASP A 42 -9.36 -8.66 10.70
N ASN A 43 -8.71 -7.50 10.83
CA ASN A 43 -7.64 -7.23 11.80
C ASN A 43 -6.42 -8.18 11.69
N THR A 44 -6.29 -8.92 10.59
CA THR A 44 -5.09 -9.72 10.32
C THR A 44 -4.00 -8.80 9.78
N PRO A 45 -2.78 -8.83 10.33
CA PRO A 45 -1.67 -8.07 9.77
C PRO A 45 -1.29 -8.62 8.40
N ILE A 46 -1.15 -7.73 7.42
CA ILE A 46 -0.76 -8.04 6.05
C ILE A 46 0.52 -7.26 5.75
N SER A 47 1.56 -7.98 5.34
CA SER A 47 2.85 -7.40 4.96
C SER A 47 3.06 -7.48 3.46
N LEU A 48 3.69 -6.47 2.86
CA LEU A 48 4.03 -6.50 1.44
C LEU A 48 4.91 -7.71 1.09
N SER A 49 5.80 -8.13 2.00
CA SER A 49 6.71 -9.26 1.82
C SER A 49 6.00 -10.62 1.63
N GLU A 50 4.74 -10.75 2.06
CA GLU A 50 3.95 -11.98 1.84
C GLU A 50 3.61 -12.23 0.36
N TYR A 51 3.73 -11.18 -0.46
CA TYR A 51 3.42 -11.23 -1.88
C TYR A 51 4.66 -11.26 -2.77
N GLN A 52 5.84 -11.56 -2.21
CA GLN A 52 7.05 -11.73 -3.00
C GLN A 52 6.86 -12.80 -4.08
N GLY A 53 7.31 -12.52 -5.31
CA GLY A 53 7.08 -13.40 -6.46
C GLY A 53 5.72 -13.20 -7.16
N LYS A 54 4.90 -12.26 -6.70
CA LYS A 54 3.63 -11.88 -7.33
C LYS A 54 3.63 -10.42 -7.76
N TRP A 55 2.81 -10.09 -8.74
CA TRP A 55 2.42 -8.72 -8.99
C TRP A 55 1.54 -8.22 -7.84
N VAL A 56 1.78 -6.99 -7.38
CA VAL A 56 0.93 -6.34 -6.37
C VAL A 56 0.36 -5.06 -6.95
N VAL A 57 -0.96 -4.99 -7.00
CA VAL A 57 -1.72 -3.76 -7.30
C VAL A 57 -2.06 -3.13 -5.95
N LEU A 58 -1.28 -2.12 -5.55
CA LEU A 58 -1.51 -1.37 -4.32
C LEU A 58 -2.23 -0.07 -4.67
N TYR A 59 -3.55 -0.01 -4.42
CA TYR A 59 -4.32 1.18 -4.73
C TYR A 59 -4.74 1.92 -3.46
N PHE A 60 -4.46 3.21 -3.42
CA PHE A 60 -4.91 4.12 -2.38
C PHE A 60 -6.20 4.80 -2.82
N TYR A 61 -7.15 4.91 -1.92
CA TYR A 61 -8.45 5.50 -2.21
C TYR A 61 -8.94 6.38 -1.05
N PRO A 62 -9.79 7.39 -1.34
CA PRO A 62 -10.20 8.38 -0.36
C PRO A 62 -10.92 7.83 0.86
N LYS A 63 -12.03 7.06 0.65
CA LYS A 63 -12.89 6.69 1.77
C LYS A 63 -13.88 5.61 1.41
N ASP A 64 -14.11 4.68 2.35
CA ASP A 64 -15.17 3.68 2.27
C ASP A 64 -16.55 4.31 2.04
N PHE A 65 -17.44 3.55 1.43
CA PHE A 65 -18.84 3.90 1.19
C PHE A 65 -19.08 5.16 0.32
N THR A 66 -18.06 5.68 -0.37
CA THR A 66 -18.21 6.77 -1.33
C THR A 66 -18.37 6.25 -2.75
N GLY A 67 -19.20 6.94 -3.58
CA GLY A 67 -19.57 6.41 -4.89
C GLY A 67 -18.40 6.05 -5.81
N GLY A 68 -17.38 6.93 -5.90
CA GLY A 68 -16.20 6.65 -6.72
C GLY A 68 -15.35 5.50 -6.19
N CYS A 69 -15.19 5.39 -4.86
CA CYS A 69 -14.41 4.30 -4.25
C CYS A 69 -15.14 2.95 -4.36
N THR A 70 -16.47 2.95 -4.22
CA THR A 70 -17.29 1.76 -4.45
C THR A 70 -17.19 1.28 -5.89
N LEU A 71 -17.27 2.20 -6.86
CA LEU A 71 -17.12 1.85 -8.28
C LEU A 71 -15.73 1.24 -8.58
N GLU A 72 -14.67 1.84 -8.04
CA GLU A 72 -13.31 1.32 -8.20
C GLU A 72 -13.15 -0.07 -7.60
N ALA A 73 -13.63 -0.26 -6.36
CA ALA A 73 -13.60 -1.55 -5.68
C ALA A 73 -14.37 -2.63 -6.45
N HIS A 74 -15.55 -2.31 -6.99
CA HIS A 74 -16.33 -3.22 -7.83
C HIS A 74 -15.62 -3.55 -9.14
N ASN A 75 -14.91 -2.62 -9.76
CA ASN A 75 -14.14 -2.89 -10.97
C ASN A 75 -12.97 -3.87 -10.69
N PHE A 76 -12.25 -3.69 -9.59
CA PHE A 76 -11.24 -4.65 -9.15
C PHE A 76 -11.86 -6.01 -8.79
N GLN A 77 -12.99 -6.02 -8.07
CA GLN A 77 -13.70 -7.26 -7.72
C GLN A 77 -14.18 -8.02 -8.95
N ARG A 78 -14.78 -7.35 -9.94
CA ARG A 78 -15.21 -7.93 -11.21
C ARG A 78 -14.06 -8.62 -11.94
N ASP A 79 -12.87 -8.01 -11.92
CA ASP A 79 -11.71 -8.50 -12.67
C ASP A 79 -10.77 -9.38 -11.81
N LEU A 80 -11.15 -9.71 -10.57
CA LEU A 80 -10.27 -10.37 -9.59
C LEU A 80 -9.72 -11.72 -10.08
N ASP A 81 -10.50 -12.50 -10.82
CA ASP A 81 -10.03 -13.77 -11.37
C ASP A 81 -8.99 -13.58 -12.49
N LYS A 82 -9.07 -12.48 -13.25
CA LYS A 82 -8.04 -12.11 -14.22
C LYS A 82 -6.73 -11.74 -13.52
N TYR A 83 -6.80 -11.00 -12.40
CA TYR A 83 -5.63 -10.71 -11.57
C TYR A 83 -4.99 -11.99 -11.02
N LYS A 84 -5.79 -12.90 -10.47
CA LYS A 84 -5.30 -14.21 -9.99
C LYS A 84 -4.62 -15.01 -11.10
N ALA A 85 -5.23 -15.06 -12.29
CA ALA A 85 -4.66 -15.76 -13.46
C ALA A 85 -3.34 -15.14 -13.92
N ALA A 86 -3.14 -13.82 -13.72
CA ALA A 86 -1.90 -13.11 -13.99
C ALA A 86 -0.88 -13.19 -12.83
N ASN A 87 -1.09 -14.06 -11.83
CA ASN A 87 -0.29 -14.13 -10.60
C ASN A 87 -0.20 -12.78 -9.88
N ALA A 88 -1.30 -12.03 -9.84
CA ALA A 88 -1.39 -10.71 -9.22
C ALA A 88 -2.37 -10.70 -8.04
N VAL A 89 -2.10 -9.82 -7.08
CA VAL A 89 -2.99 -9.53 -5.97
C VAL A 89 -3.39 -8.06 -5.98
N VAL A 90 -4.60 -7.77 -5.51
CA VAL A 90 -5.12 -6.42 -5.33
C VAL A 90 -5.21 -6.12 -3.85
N LEU A 91 -4.62 -5.01 -3.42
CA LEU A 91 -4.65 -4.50 -2.05
C LEU A 91 -5.13 -3.05 -2.09
N GLY A 92 -6.22 -2.76 -1.39
CA GLY A 92 -6.69 -1.38 -1.23
C GLY A 92 -6.20 -0.80 0.10
N VAL A 93 -5.87 0.48 0.13
CA VAL A 93 -5.43 1.19 1.33
C VAL A 93 -6.21 2.48 1.47
N SER A 94 -6.75 2.76 2.65
CA SER A 94 -7.29 4.07 2.98
C SER A 94 -7.00 4.43 4.45
N LEU A 95 -7.39 5.65 4.84
CA LEU A 95 -7.27 6.12 6.22
C LEU A 95 -8.43 5.65 7.11
N ASP A 96 -9.35 4.87 6.56
CA ASP A 96 -10.45 4.26 7.31
C ASP A 96 -9.92 3.17 8.26
N THR A 97 -10.74 2.82 9.26
CA THR A 97 -10.41 1.76 10.21
C THR A 97 -10.69 0.36 9.64
N ALA A 98 -10.07 -0.67 10.22
CA ALA A 98 -10.34 -2.06 9.86
C ALA A 98 -11.84 -2.42 10.00
N ASP A 99 -12.53 -1.90 11.00
CA ASP A 99 -13.97 -2.11 11.18
C ASP A 99 -14.80 -1.46 10.06
N SER A 100 -14.40 -0.25 9.61
CA SER A 100 -15.01 0.39 8.43
C SER A 100 -14.84 -0.48 7.19
N HIS A 101 -13.60 -0.92 6.93
CA HIS A 101 -13.30 -1.82 5.82
C HIS A 101 -14.10 -3.12 5.88
N LYS A 102 -14.27 -3.71 7.07
CA LYS A 102 -15.09 -4.91 7.25
C LYS A 102 -16.54 -4.67 6.85
N GLY A 103 -17.12 -3.56 7.30
CA GLY A 103 -18.46 -3.15 6.90
C GLY A 103 -18.58 -2.91 5.39
N PHE A 104 -17.59 -2.24 4.80
CA PHE A 104 -17.53 -1.95 3.38
C PHE A 104 -17.41 -3.23 2.55
N CYS A 105 -16.47 -4.13 2.88
CA CYS A 105 -16.32 -5.42 2.21
C CYS A 105 -17.59 -6.27 2.29
N THR A 106 -18.23 -6.30 3.46
CA THR A 106 -19.48 -7.06 3.65
C THR A 106 -20.60 -6.51 2.78
N LYS A 107 -20.80 -5.18 2.80
CA LYS A 107 -21.88 -4.52 2.05
C LYS A 107 -21.69 -4.66 0.54
N GLU A 108 -20.46 -4.49 0.07
CA GLU A 108 -20.14 -4.45 -1.36
C GLU A 108 -19.65 -5.81 -1.90
N SER A 109 -19.68 -6.87 -1.06
CA SER A 109 -19.24 -8.23 -1.42
C SER A 109 -17.80 -8.31 -1.97
N LEU A 110 -16.89 -7.53 -1.37
CA LEU A 110 -15.48 -7.51 -1.75
C LEU A 110 -14.74 -8.68 -1.08
N THR A 111 -13.93 -9.42 -1.87
CA THR A 111 -13.19 -10.59 -1.41
C THR A 111 -11.68 -10.42 -1.38
N PHE A 112 -11.16 -9.32 -1.91
CA PHE A 112 -9.76 -8.94 -1.77
C PHE A 112 -9.51 -8.16 -0.47
N LYS A 113 -8.25 -7.88 -0.14
CA LYS A 113 -7.90 -7.22 1.12
C LYS A 113 -7.95 -5.71 1.01
N LEU A 114 -8.61 -5.08 2.00
CA LEU A 114 -8.53 -3.66 2.30
C LEU A 114 -7.71 -3.48 3.57
N LEU A 115 -6.76 -2.55 3.55
CA LEU A 115 -5.76 -2.33 4.59
C LEU A 115 -5.98 -0.96 5.23
N ALA A 116 -6.05 -0.93 6.55
CA ALA A 116 -6.31 0.26 7.33
C ALA A 116 -5.01 0.99 7.68
N ASP A 117 -4.87 2.25 7.24
CA ASP A 117 -3.74 3.12 7.56
C ASP A 117 -4.19 4.44 8.21
N PRO A 118 -4.90 4.42 9.36
CA PRO A 118 -5.42 5.62 10.00
C PRO A 118 -4.34 6.56 10.52
N LYS A 119 -3.08 6.11 10.56
CA LYS A 119 -1.91 6.90 11.00
C LYS A 119 -1.12 7.48 9.84
N HIS A 120 -1.55 7.32 8.60
CA HIS A 120 -0.89 7.78 7.36
C HIS A 120 0.51 7.19 7.11
N THR A 121 0.90 6.14 7.83
CA THR A 121 2.28 5.63 7.80
C THR A 121 2.67 5.13 6.40
N VAL A 122 1.79 4.39 5.74
CA VAL A 122 2.04 3.84 4.41
C VAL A 122 1.70 4.86 3.33
N VAL A 123 0.63 5.62 3.51
CA VAL A 123 0.27 6.75 2.64
C VAL A 123 1.46 7.72 2.49
N ASP A 124 2.10 8.10 3.60
CA ASP A 124 3.26 9.00 3.60
C ASP A 124 4.50 8.34 2.98
N ALA A 125 4.76 7.05 3.32
CA ALA A 125 5.90 6.30 2.77
C ALA A 125 5.83 6.13 1.24
N TYR A 126 4.61 6.08 0.68
CA TYR A 126 4.39 6.00 -0.77
C TYR A 126 4.25 7.38 -1.43
N GLY A 127 4.35 8.48 -0.66
CA GLY A 127 4.22 9.83 -1.15
C GLY A 127 2.82 10.14 -1.71
N VAL A 128 1.81 9.43 -1.24
CA VAL A 128 0.42 9.66 -1.67
C VAL A 128 -0.10 10.94 -1.04
N PRO A 129 -0.56 11.92 -1.84
CA PRO A 129 -1.08 13.16 -1.29
C PRO A 129 -2.29 12.93 -0.39
N VAL A 130 -2.40 13.70 0.68
CA VAL A 130 -3.57 13.72 1.56
C VAL A 130 -4.31 15.05 1.44
N LYS A 131 -5.61 15.04 1.69
CA LYS A 131 -6.45 16.24 1.71
C LYS A 131 -7.32 16.24 2.96
N THR A 132 -7.30 17.36 3.69
CA THR A 132 -8.21 17.58 4.82
C THR A 132 -9.29 18.58 4.42
N PHE A 133 -10.53 18.30 4.78
CA PHE A 133 -11.67 19.19 4.58
C PHE A 133 -12.65 19.01 5.74
N THR A 134 -13.54 19.97 5.92
CA THR A 134 -14.64 19.86 6.90
C THR A 134 -15.81 19.14 6.25
N ASP A 135 -16.23 18.02 6.84
CA ASP A 135 -17.42 17.30 6.40
C ASP A 135 -18.66 18.17 6.64
N PRO A 136 -19.42 18.53 5.60
CA PRO A 136 -20.57 19.42 5.73
C PRO A 136 -21.73 18.82 6.54
N LYS A 137 -21.76 17.51 6.76
CA LYS A 137 -22.82 16.82 7.52
C LYS A 137 -22.52 16.78 9.00
N THR A 138 -21.26 16.56 9.37
CA THR A 138 -20.82 16.37 10.77
C THR A 138 -20.12 17.61 11.33
N ASN A 139 -19.74 18.57 10.47
CA ASN A 139 -18.92 19.73 10.80
C ASN A 139 -17.58 19.38 11.48
N THR A 140 -17.04 18.19 11.14
CA THR A 140 -15.76 17.70 11.66
C THR A 140 -14.70 17.66 10.54
N PRO A 141 -13.40 17.86 10.85
CA PRO A 141 -12.34 17.67 9.86
C PRO A 141 -12.21 16.20 9.50
N VAL A 142 -12.11 15.92 8.21
CA VAL A 142 -11.87 14.60 7.63
C VAL A 142 -10.64 14.68 6.76
N THR A 143 -9.69 13.79 6.99
CA THR A 143 -8.50 13.61 6.15
C THR A 143 -8.67 12.35 5.31
N ILE A 144 -8.32 12.46 4.03
CA ILE A 144 -8.40 11.35 3.07
C ILE A 144 -7.10 11.25 2.28
N ALA A 145 -6.73 10.04 1.88
CA ALA A 145 -5.70 9.83 0.87
C ALA A 145 -6.26 10.18 -0.51
N MET A 146 -5.42 10.73 -1.38
CA MET A 146 -5.80 10.90 -2.79
C MET A 146 -5.74 9.56 -3.51
N ARG A 147 -6.46 9.46 -4.64
CA ARG A 147 -6.55 8.22 -5.41
C ARG A 147 -5.28 8.03 -6.23
N GLN A 148 -4.50 7.01 -5.88
CA GLN A 148 -3.26 6.67 -6.55
C GLN A 148 -3.03 5.16 -6.53
N THR A 149 -2.49 4.60 -7.60
CA THR A 149 -2.19 3.17 -7.69
C THR A 149 -0.73 2.95 -8.04
N PHE A 150 -0.12 1.98 -7.38
CA PHE A 150 1.22 1.49 -7.65
C PHE A 150 1.15 0.05 -8.11
N LEU A 151 1.76 -0.24 -9.26
CA LEU A 151 2.01 -1.59 -9.71
C LEU A 151 3.41 -2.00 -9.31
N ILE A 152 3.49 -3.04 -8.48
CA ILE A 152 4.74 -3.57 -7.94
C ILE A 152 4.98 -4.92 -8.61
N ASP A 153 6.18 -5.11 -9.15
CA ASP A 153 6.57 -6.34 -9.82
C ASP A 153 6.92 -7.48 -8.83
N PRO A 154 7.07 -8.73 -9.31
CA PRO A 154 7.42 -9.87 -8.46
C PRO A 154 8.76 -9.73 -7.71
N SER A 155 9.63 -8.81 -8.10
CA SER A 155 10.88 -8.49 -7.39
C SER A 155 10.72 -7.44 -6.28
N GLY A 156 9.52 -6.87 -6.12
CA GLY A 156 9.22 -5.83 -5.13
C GLY A 156 9.56 -4.41 -5.60
N LYS A 157 9.69 -4.17 -6.90
CA LYS A 157 9.93 -2.84 -7.47
C LYS A 157 8.65 -2.25 -8.02
N ILE A 158 8.47 -0.96 -7.82
CA ILE A 158 7.43 -0.18 -8.49
C ILE A 158 7.78 -0.10 -9.97
N VAL A 159 6.88 -0.51 -10.84
CA VAL A 159 7.09 -0.45 -12.30
C VAL A 159 6.19 0.59 -12.98
N LYS A 160 5.06 0.90 -12.36
CA LYS A 160 4.13 1.90 -12.88
C LYS A 160 3.30 2.54 -11.76
N THR A 161 2.92 3.80 -11.95
CA THR A 161 2.03 4.53 -11.04
C THR A 161 0.93 5.22 -11.83
N TRP A 162 -0.23 5.41 -11.20
CA TRP A 162 -1.37 6.15 -11.75
C TRP A 162 -1.90 7.15 -10.74
N ASP A 163 -2.04 8.39 -11.15
CA ASP A 163 -2.96 9.36 -10.54
C ASP A 163 -4.33 9.09 -11.18
N VAL A 164 -5.18 8.34 -10.48
CA VAL A 164 -6.38 7.73 -11.07
C VAL A 164 -7.49 8.76 -11.26
N LYS A 165 -7.77 9.12 -12.50
CA LYS A 165 -8.88 10.01 -12.91
C LYS A 165 -10.00 9.27 -13.63
N ASP A 166 -9.67 8.23 -14.39
CA ASP A 166 -10.62 7.37 -15.10
C ASP A 166 -10.88 6.08 -14.31
N ILE A 167 -11.75 6.17 -13.30
CA ILE A 167 -12.12 5.04 -12.46
C ILE A 167 -12.76 3.87 -13.26
N PRO A 168 -13.67 4.10 -14.23
CA PRO A 168 -14.30 3.02 -14.98
C PRO A 168 -13.32 2.07 -15.68
N ASN A 169 -12.23 2.59 -16.26
CA ASN A 169 -11.29 1.80 -17.05
C ASN A 169 -10.04 1.37 -16.25
N HIS A 170 -9.83 1.92 -15.06
CA HIS A 170 -8.58 1.77 -14.31
C HIS A 170 -8.16 0.31 -14.08
N SER A 171 -9.09 -0.57 -13.67
CA SER A 171 -8.79 -2.00 -13.46
C SER A 171 -8.27 -2.67 -14.75
N ALA A 172 -8.85 -2.34 -15.91
CA ALA A 172 -8.42 -2.87 -17.21
C ALA A 172 -7.02 -2.34 -17.60
N ASP A 173 -6.76 -1.06 -17.32
CA ASP A 173 -5.45 -0.43 -17.61
C ASP A 173 -4.33 -1.07 -16.78
N VAL A 174 -4.61 -1.39 -15.51
CA VAL A 174 -3.66 -2.10 -14.65
C VAL A 174 -3.40 -3.52 -15.15
N LEU A 175 -4.43 -4.27 -15.54
CA LEU A 175 -4.29 -5.61 -16.15
C LEU A 175 -3.47 -5.55 -17.45
N ALA A 176 -3.70 -4.56 -18.30
CA ALA A 176 -2.93 -4.37 -19.52
C ALA A 176 -1.45 -4.10 -19.21
N ALA A 177 -1.15 -3.31 -18.19
CA ALA A 177 0.23 -3.06 -17.74
C ALA A 177 0.90 -4.34 -17.21
N ILE A 178 0.21 -5.18 -16.45
CA ILE A 178 0.73 -6.48 -15.99
C ILE A 178 1.04 -7.37 -17.21
N ALA A 179 0.15 -7.47 -18.17
CA ALA A 179 0.34 -8.26 -19.38
C ALA A 179 1.53 -7.76 -20.23
N ALA A 180 1.82 -6.47 -20.20
CA ALA A 180 2.97 -5.85 -20.86
C ALA A 180 4.27 -5.96 -20.03
N GLY A 181 4.28 -6.70 -18.90
CA GLY A 181 5.44 -6.82 -18.01
C GLY A 181 5.78 -5.53 -17.28
N GLY A 182 4.76 -4.69 -17.01
CA GLY A 182 4.92 -3.42 -16.29
C GLY A 182 5.30 -2.22 -17.17
N LYS A 183 5.25 -2.36 -18.49
CA LYS A 183 5.57 -1.28 -19.46
C LYS A 183 4.39 -0.33 -19.70
#